data_900fc6c7d4fa03caac87127b81491a97
#
_entry.id   900fc6c7d4fa03caac87127b81491a97
#
_cell.length_a   1.000
_cell.length_b   1.000
_cell.length_c   1.000
_cell.angle_alpha   90.00
_cell.angle_beta   90.00
_cell.angle_gamma   90.00
#
_symmetry.space_group_name_H-M   'P 1'
#
loop_
_entity.id
_entity.type
_entity.pdbx_description
1 polymer ?
#
loop_
_entity_poly.entity_id
_entity_poly.type
_entity_poly.pdbx_seq_one_letter_code
_entity_poly.pdbx_strand_id
1 'polypeptide(L)'
;MKTFKEIIKDLTNTNGGCTINRELNVPKKGYMVGVKGFNTLEEMLKEELKENEFFGTWVDVEDNNKIYYDISTNIVNKEKALELAKTRNELAIFDIANCTSIYL
;
A
#
# COMPACT_ATOMS: atom_id res chain seq x y z
N MET A 1 22.85 -9.73 6.15
CA MET A 1 21.75 -8.76 6.37
C MET A 1 20.92 -8.63 5.11
N LYS A 2 19.60 -8.62 5.23
CA LYS A 2 18.71 -8.45 4.09
C LYS A 2 18.60 -7.00 3.66
N THR A 3 18.53 -6.78 2.36
CA THR A 3 18.24 -5.45 1.83
C THR A 3 16.75 -5.15 2.01
N PHE A 4 16.37 -3.87 1.91
CA PHE A 4 14.95 -3.50 1.98
C PHE A 4 14.12 -4.22 0.91
N LYS A 5 14.67 -4.34 -0.31
CA LYS A 5 14.02 -5.08 -1.40
C LYS A 5 13.74 -6.54 -1.02
N GLU A 6 14.72 -7.21 -0.40
CA GLU A 6 14.57 -8.59 0.04
C GLU A 6 13.52 -8.70 1.14
N ILE A 7 13.48 -7.75 2.07
CA ILE A 7 12.46 -7.71 3.12
C ILE A 7 11.06 -7.63 2.52
N ILE A 8 10.84 -6.73 1.56
CA ILE A 8 9.55 -6.60 0.90
C ILE A 8 9.17 -7.89 0.18
N LYS A 9 10.10 -8.51 -0.53
CA LYS A 9 9.84 -9.78 -1.22
C LYS A 9 9.44 -10.87 -0.25
N ASP A 10 10.16 -10.99 0.87
CA ASP A 10 9.86 -12.00 1.88
C ASP A 10 8.48 -11.79 2.52
N LEU A 11 8.15 -10.56 2.89
CA LEU A 11 6.84 -10.23 3.46
C LEU A 11 5.71 -10.50 2.46
N THR A 12 5.91 -10.14 1.21
CA THR A 12 4.93 -10.35 0.15
C THR A 12 4.67 -11.85 -0.04
N ASN A 13 5.73 -12.65 -0.10
CA ASN A 13 5.61 -14.09 -0.29
C ASN A 13 5.01 -14.78 0.93
N THR A 14 5.35 -14.34 2.14
CA THR A 14 4.88 -14.96 3.37
C THR A 14 3.44 -14.60 3.69
N ASN A 15 3.06 -13.33 3.50
CA ASN A 15 1.78 -12.81 3.96
C ASN A 15 0.77 -12.50 2.84
N GLY A 16 1.17 -12.66 1.59
CA GLY A 16 0.32 -12.30 0.45
C GLY A 16 0.31 -10.81 0.16
N GLY A 17 1.15 -10.04 0.82
CA GLY A 17 1.28 -8.60 0.63
C GLY A 17 1.92 -7.93 1.84
N CYS A 18 2.27 -6.67 1.67
CA CYS A 18 2.77 -5.86 2.79
C CYS A 18 2.50 -4.38 2.53
N THR A 19 2.50 -3.59 3.60
CA THR A 19 2.42 -2.13 3.55
C THR A 19 3.47 -1.62 4.53
N ILE A 20 4.52 -0.97 4.02
CA ILE A 20 5.71 -0.69 4.83
C ILE A 20 6.48 0.52 4.26
N ASN A 21 7.15 1.27 5.12
CA ASN A 21 8.09 2.30 4.69
C ASN A 21 9.54 1.85 4.87
N ARG A 22 10.50 2.71 4.51
CA ARG A 22 11.92 2.33 4.56
C ARG A 22 12.47 2.16 5.97
N GLU A 23 11.80 2.75 6.97
CA GLU A 23 12.15 2.58 8.39
C GLU A 23 11.51 1.32 8.98
N LEU A 24 10.88 0.50 8.15
CA LEU A 24 10.19 -0.72 8.52
C LEU A 24 8.95 -0.49 9.39
N ASN A 25 8.37 0.69 9.31
CA ASN A 25 7.11 0.99 9.97
C ASN A 25 5.94 0.56 9.09
N VAL A 26 4.88 0.08 9.73
CA VAL A 26 3.63 -0.27 9.07
C VAL A 26 2.52 0.62 9.63
N PRO A 27 1.52 1.01 8.81
CA PRO A 27 0.40 1.80 9.33
C PRO A 27 -0.45 0.92 10.25
N LYS A 28 -0.83 1.47 11.41
CA LYS A 28 -1.54 0.71 12.44
C LYS A 28 -3.01 1.04 12.55
N LYS A 29 -3.43 2.20 12.08
CA LYS A 29 -4.82 2.66 12.17
C LYS A 29 -5.16 3.59 11.03
N GLY A 30 -6.45 3.80 10.84
CA GLY A 30 -6.96 4.69 9.80
C GLY A 30 -7.15 3.99 8.47
N TYR A 31 -6.90 4.71 7.40
CA TYR A 31 -7.25 4.30 6.05
C TYR A 31 -6.08 4.51 5.12
N MET A 32 -5.98 3.66 4.10
CA MET A 32 -4.97 3.80 3.06
C MET A 32 -5.63 4.32 1.79
N VAL A 33 -5.07 5.39 1.25
CA VAL A 33 -5.56 6.02 0.01
C VAL A 33 -4.46 5.93 -1.04
N GLY A 34 -4.77 5.32 -2.18
CA GLY A 34 -3.79 5.12 -3.24
C GLY A 34 -3.22 6.41 -3.79
N VAL A 35 -1.93 6.40 -4.11
CA VAL A 35 -1.23 7.50 -4.78
C VAL A 35 -0.95 7.10 -6.22
N LYS A 36 -0.26 5.96 -6.41
CA LYS A 36 0.22 5.54 -7.73
C LYS A 36 0.54 4.04 -7.72
N GLY A 37 0.23 3.38 -8.82
CA GLY A 37 0.60 2.00 -9.06
C GLY A 37 1.87 1.90 -9.91
N PHE A 38 2.54 0.76 -9.82
CA PHE A 38 3.78 0.48 -10.55
C PHE A 38 3.72 -0.92 -11.15
N ASN A 39 4.45 -1.14 -12.23
CA ASN A 39 4.50 -2.44 -12.89
C ASN A 39 5.50 -3.40 -12.25
N THR A 40 6.55 -2.86 -11.63
CA THR A 40 7.60 -3.67 -11.01
C THR A 40 7.97 -3.15 -9.64
N LEU A 41 8.55 -4.03 -8.84
CA LEU A 41 9.10 -3.67 -7.52
C LEU A 41 10.18 -2.61 -7.67
N GLU A 42 11.05 -2.76 -8.65
CA GLU A 42 12.16 -1.84 -8.89
C GLU A 42 11.68 -0.42 -9.19
N GLU A 43 10.63 -0.29 -10.00
CA GLU A 43 10.05 1.02 -10.29
C GLU A 43 9.47 1.66 -9.03
N MET A 44 8.75 0.88 -8.24
CA MET A 44 8.17 1.37 -6.98
C MET A 44 9.25 1.86 -6.02
N LEU A 45 10.33 1.09 -5.86
CA LEU A 45 11.40 1.41 -4.92
C LEU A 45 12.28 2.59 -5.34
N LYS A 46 12.14 3.09 -6.56
CA LYS A 46 12.81 4.32 -6.99
C LYS A 46 12.15 5.57 -6.42
N GLU A 47 10.89 5.44 -5.99
CA GLU A 47 10.14 6.59 -5.49
C GLU A 47 10.57 6.95 -4.07
N GLU A 48 10.62 8.24 -3.79
CA GLU A 48 10.86 8.76 -2.46
C GLU A 48 9.50 8.96 -1.78
N LEU A 49 9.31 8.32 -0.64
CA LEU A 49 8.06 8.45 0.11
C LEU A 49 7.96 9.80 0.80
N LYS A 50 6.80 10.42 0.70
CA LYS A 50 6.44 11.59 1.48
C LYS A 50 5.95 11.14 2.85
N GLU A 51 5.72 12.10 3.74
CA GLU A 51 5.18 11.82 5.06
C GLU A 51 3.87 11.05 4.95
N ASN A 52 3.72 10.03 5.78
CA ASN A 52 2.54 9.16 5.82
C ASN A 52 2.31 8.32 4.55
N GLU A 53 3.31 8.21 3.69
CA GLU A 53 3.24 7.32 2.54
C GLU A 53 3.96 6.01 2.82
N PHE A 54 3.45 4.94 2.21
CA PHE A 54 3.96 3.58 2.39
C PHE A 54 4.00 2.86 1.06
N PHE A 55 5.00 2.00 0.89
CA PHE A 55 5.01 1.05 -0.22
C PHE A 55 4.01 -0.06 0.08
N GLY A 56 3.28 -0.48 -0.93
CA GLY A 56 2.33 -1.57 -0.82
C GLY A 56 2.57 -2.65 -1.86
N THR A 57 2.42 -3.90 -1.45
CA THR A 57 2.40 -5.04 -2.39
C THR A 57 1.20 -5.90 -2.07
N TRP A 58 0.65 -6.54 -3.09
CA TRP A 58 -0.49 -7.41 -2.94
C TRP A 58 -0.46 -8.50 -4.00
N VAL A 59 -0.63 -9.75 -3.56
CA VAL A 59 -0.67 -10.92 -4.44
C VAL A 59 -2.12 -11.26 -4.75
N ASP A 60 -2.48 -11.21 -6.03
CA ASP A 60 -3.81 -11.60 -6.49
C ASP A 60 -3.79 -13.08 -6.85
N VAL A 61 -4.25 -13.92 -5.92
CA VAL A 61 -4.26 -15.38 -6.11
C VAL A 61 -5.23 -15.81 -7.21
N GLU A 62 -6.24 -14.99 -7.50
CA GLU A 62 -7.21 -15.28 -8.56
C GLU A 62 -6.68 -14.93 -9.95
N ASP A 63 -5.62 -14.14 -10.03
CA ASP A 63 -4.98 -13.75 -11.28
C ASP A 63 -3.55 -14.31 -11.35
N ASN A 64 -3.41 -15.61 -11.23
CA ASN A 64 -2.13 -16.33 -11.34
C ASN A 64 -1.03 -15.80 -10.41
N ASN A 65 -1.41 -15.37 -9.21
CA ASN A 65 -0.48 -14.81 -8.23
C ASN A 65 0.24 -13.56 -8.73
N LYS A 66 -0.45 -12.78 -9.56
CA LYS A 66 0.09 -11.49 -9.99
C LYS A 66 0.30 -10.59 -8.79
N ILE A 67 1.45 -9.91 -8.74
CA ILE A 67 1.78 -9.00 -7.66
C ILE A 67 1.53 -7.56 -8.12
N TYR A 68 0.75 -6.83 -7.32
CA TYR A 68 0.52 -5.41 -7.53
C TYR A 68 1.44 -4.62 -6.62
N TYR A 69 1.96 -3.52 -7.14
CA TYR A 69 2.88 -2.63 -6.44
C TYR A 69 2.30 -1.24 -6.45
N ASP A 70 2.20 -0.62 -5.28
CA ASP A 70 1.65 0.74 -5.19
C ASP A 70 2.25 1.53 -4.03
N ILE A 71 1.97 2.82 -4.03
CA ILE A 71 2.24 3.71 -2.92
C ILE A 71 0.89 4.24 -2.46
N SER A 72 0.66 4.27 -1.15
CA SER A 72 -0.56 4.77 -0.55
C SER A 72 -0.25 5.72 0.58
N THR A 73 -1.17 6.66 0.84
CA THR A 73 -1.10 7.59 1.96
C THR A 73 -1.96 7.06 3.10
N ASN A 74 -1.43 7.07 4.32
CA ASN A 74 -2.20 6.73 5.51
C ASN A 74 -2.90 7.97 6.06
N ILE A 75 -4.22 7.93 6.14
CA ILE A 75 -5.05 9.01 6.68
C ILE A 75 -5.89 8.45 7.82
N VAL A 76 -5.75 8.99 9.01
CA VAL A 76 -6.44 8.48 10.19
C VAL A 76 -7.94 8.81 10.15
N ASN A 77 -8.32 10.00 9.70
CA ASN A 77 -9.71 10.44 9.66
C ASN A 77 -10.42 9.92 8.40
N LYS A 78 -11.53 9.21 8.59
CA LYS A 78 -12.28 8.58 7.48
C LYS A 78 -12.77 9.60 6.46
N GLU A 79 -13.34 10.71 6.91
CA GLU A 79 -13.87 11.72 5.99
C GLU A 79 -12.78 12.33 5.13
N LYS A 80 -11.62 12.61 5.74
CA LYS A 80 -10.47 13.14 4.99
C LYS A 80 -9.93 12.13 4.01
N ALA A 81 -9.93 10.84 4.39
CA ALA A 81 -9.51 9.76 3.49
C ALA A 81 -10.43 9.68 2.27
N LEU A 82 -11.74 9.75 2.49
CA LEU A 82 -12.72 9.73 1.40
C LEU A 82 -12.59 10.95 0.49
N GLU A 83 -12.37 12.13 1.04
CA GLU A 83 -12.15 13.35 0.25
C GLU A 83 -10.90 13.23 -0.63
N LEU A 84 -9.81 12.76 -0.04
CA LEU A 84 -8.55 12.58 -0.77
C LEU A 84 -8.71 11.55 -1.88
N ALA A 85 -9.39 10.45 -1.60
CA ALA A 85 -9.64 9.41 -2.60
C ALA A 85 -10.46 9.94 -3.78
N LYS A 86 -11.47 10.75 -3.51
CA LYS A 86 -12.26 11.39 -4.57
C LYS A 86 -11.41 12.32 -5.42
N THR A 87 -10.56 13.12 -4.78
CA THR A 87 -9.65 14.03 -5.49
C THR A 87 -8.69 13.25 -6.39
N ARG A 88 -8.27 12.07 -5.98
CA ARG A 88 -7.37 11.21 -6.74
C ARG A 88 -8.08 10.27 -7.72
N ASN A 89 -9.40 10.30 -7.78
CA ASN A 89 -10.22 9.41 -8.62
C ASN A 89 -10.02 7.94 -8.27
N GLU A 90 -9.83 7.63 -7.00
CA GLU A 90 -9.71 6.26 -6.53
C GLU A 90 -11.10 5.63 -6.41
N LEU A 91 -11.18 4.31 -6.61
CA LEU A 91 -12.44 3.57 -6.50
C LEU A 91 -12.78 3.23 -5.06
N ALA A 92 -11.77 3.14 -4.20
CA ALA A 92 -11.94 2.69 -2.81
C ALA A 92 -10.80 3.18 -1.95
N ILE A 93 -11.03 3.14 -0.64
CA ILE A 93 -9.98 3.26 0.37
C ILE A 93 -9.91 1.96 1.15
N PHE A 94 -8.77 1.67 1.77
CA PHE A 94 -8.62 0.48 2.59
C PHE A 94 -8.73 0.83 4.08
N ASP A 95 -9.63 0.14 4.78
CA ASP A 95 -9.83 0.30 6.23
C ASP A 95 -8.91 -0.69 6.97
N ILE A 96 -7.90 -0.18 7.64
CA ILE A 96 -6.89 -0.99 8.31
C ILE A 96 -7.50 -1.81 9.45
N ALA A 97 -8.35 -1.19 10.28
CA ALA A 97 -8.92 -1.85 11.45
C ALA A 97 -9.77 -3.05 11.09
N ASN A 98 -10.54 -2.94 10.02
CA ASN A 98 -11.46 -4.00 9.59
C ASN A 98 -10.91 -4.85 8.44
N CYS A 99 -9.71 -4.55 7.96
CA CYS A 99 -9.07 -5.24 6.84
C CYS A 99 -9.99 -5.38 5.63
N THR A 100 -10.67 -4.29 5.27
CA THR A 100 -11.65 -4.29 4.19
C THR A 100 -11.58 -3.01 3.36
N SER A 101 -11.98 -3.12 2.10
CA SER A 101 -12.07 -1.96 1.22
C SER A 101 -13.43 -1.27 1.39
N ILE A 102 -13.41 0.06 1.38
CA ILE A 102 -14.62 0.89 1.38
C ILE A 102 -14.69 1.54 0.00
N TYR A 103 -15.70 1.19 -0.78
CA TYR A 103 -15.87 1.72 -2.13
C TYR A 103 -16.58 3.07 -2.10
N LEU A 104 -16.14 3.94 -3.00
CA LEU A 104 -16.70 5.30 -3.12
C LEU A 104 -17.97 5.34 -3.94
#